data_435284788b0609a916936563bffbabdd
#
_entry.id   435284788b0609a916936563bffbabdd
#
_cell.length_a   1.000
_cell.length_b   1.000
_cell.length_c   1.000
_cell.angle_alpha   90.00
_cell.angle_beta   90.00
_cell.angle_gamma   90.00
#
_symmetry.space_group_name_H-M   'P 1'
#
loop_
_entity.id
_entity.type
_entity.pdbx_description
1 polymer ?
#
loop_
_entity_poly.entity_id
_entity_poly.type
_entity_poly.pdbx_seq_one_letter_code
_entity_poly.pdbx_strand_id
1 'polypeptide(L)'
;MIFDTHAHYDDEAFNEDQDAVLRSLAEHGIEAVVNVGASIQTTKDTLELMKKYPFVYGAVGVHPSETAELNDHLFDWLRHVSEEEKVVAIGEIGLDYHWDEPEPELQKAWFVRQLGLAREKKLPVIIHSRDAAKDTLDIMKAENAEEIGGVIHCFSYSLEMAK
;
A
#
# COMPACT_ATOMS: atom_id res chain seq x y z
N MET A 1 23.16 0.35 -6.32
CA MET A 1 22.13 -0.43 -5.60
C MET A 1 20.96 0.48 -5.34
N ILE A 2 19.79 0.17 -5.90
CA ILE A 2 18.54 0.86 -5.68
C ILE A 2 17.57 -0.15 -5.07
N PHE A 3 16.86 0.27 -4.04
CA PHE A 3 15.70 -0.42 -3.52
C PHE A 3 14.46 0.44 -3.85
N ASP A 4 13.65 -0.01 -4.80
CA ASP A 4 12.41 0.66 -5.15
C ASP A 4 11.33 0.28 -4.14
N THR A 5 10.90 1.23 -3.33
CA THR A 5 9.98 0.99 -2.22
C THR A 5 8.51 1.13 -2.59
N HIS A 6 8.19 1.50 -3.85
CA HIS A 6 6.81 1.67 -4.30
C HIS A 6 6.68 1.52 -5.81
N ALA A 7 6.16 0.41 -6.26
CA ALA A 7 5.88 0.13 -7.67
C ALA A 7 4.59 -0.67 -7.82
N HIS A 8 4.00 -0.60 -9.03
CA HIS A 8 2.79 -1.31 -9.42
C HIS A 8 3.06 -2.08 -10.73
N TYR A 9 3.92 -3.09 -10.67
CA TYR A 9 4.21 -3.94 -11.83
C TYR A 9 3.06 -4.88 -12.20
N ASP A 10 2.03 -4.96 -11.37
CA ASP A 10 0.75 -5.62 -11.62
C ASP A 10 -0.21 -4.79 -12.48
N ASP A 11 0.09 -3.51 -12.76
CA ASP A 11 -0.74 -2.64 -13.60
C ASP A 11 -0.83 -3.18 -15.03
N GLU A 12 -2.01 -3.01 -15.66
CA GLU A 12 -2.30 -3.47 -17.02
C GLU A 12 -1.35 -2.90 -18.08
N ALA A 13 -0.74 -1.74 -17.81
CA ALA A 13 0.27 -1.14 -18.68
C ALA A 13 1.50 -2.05 -18.89
N PHE A 14 1.75 -2.99 -17.99
CA PHE A 14 2.84 -3.96 -18.08
C PHE A 14 2.44 -5.32 -18.66
N ASN A 15 1.18 -5.55 -19.05
CA ASN A 15 0.69 -6.85 -19.49
C ASN A 15 1.51 -7.47 -20.65
N GLU A 16 2.05 -6.65 -21.54
CA GLU A 16 2.79 -7.13 -22.70
C GLU A 16 4.26 -7.45 -22.39
N ASP A 17 4.88 -6.75 -21.41
CA ASP A 17 6.32 -6.80 -21.20
C ASP A 17 6.75 -6.94 -19.71
N GLN A 18 5.82 -7.17 -18.78
CA GLN A 18 6.07 -7.29 -17.34
C GLN A 18 7.28 -8.18 -17.01
N ASP A 19 7.36 -9.39 -17.62
CA ASP A 19 8.46 -10.32 -17.34
C ASP A 19 9.81 -9.77 -17.86
N ALA A 20 9.82 -9.14 -19.02
CA ALA A 20 11.01 -8.52 -19.58
C ALA A 20 11.50 -7.34 -18.74
N VAL A 21 10.58 -6.46 -18.32
CA VAL A 21 10.87 -5.31 -17.46
C VAL A 21 11.42 -5.78 -16.12
N LEU A 22 10.73 -6.67 -15.42
CA LEU A 22 11.16 -7.16 -14.12
C LEU A 22 12.53 -7.86 -14.17
N ARG A 23 12.82 -8.68 -15.19
CA ARG A 23 14.13 -9.32 -15.36
C ARG A 23 15.26 -8.33 -15.65
N SER A 24 14.95 -7.19 -16.27
CA SER A 24 15.96 -6.17 -16.61
C SER A 24 16.35 -5.29 -15.42
N LEU A 25 15.61 -5.29 -14.32
CA LEU A 25 15.80 -4.37 -13.18
C LEU A 25 17.23 -4.42 -12.62
N ALA A 26 17.80 -5.61 -12.48
CA ALA A 26 19.15 -5.77 -11.97
C ALA A 26 20.20 -5.13 -12.87
N GLU A 27 20.03 -5.15 -14.20
CA GLU A 27 20.90 -4.50 -15.17
C GLU A 27 20.87 -2.98 -15.04
N HIS A 28 19.75 -2.43 -14.52
CA HIS A 28 19.56 -1.01 -14.24
C HIS A 28 19.89 -0.63 -12.79
N GLY A 29 20.47 -1.56 -12.00
CA GLY A 29 20.93 -1.32 -10.64
C GLY A 29 19.83 -1.36 -9.58
N ILE A 30 18.63 -1.86 -9.92
CA ILE A 30 17.52 -2.09 -8.99
C ILE A 30 17.62 -3.54 -8.49
N GLU A 31 17.89 -3.71 -7.20
CA GLU A 31 18.14 -5.03 -6.60
C GLU A 31 16.94 -5.57 -5.81
N ALA A 32 16.04 -4.70 -5.40
CA ALA A 32 14.81 -5.08 -4.72
C ALA A 32 13.68 -4.09 -5.03
N VAL A 33 12.45 -4.59 -5.03
CA VAL A 33 11.24 -3.82 -5.31
C VAL A 33 10.17 -4.20 -4.29
N VAL A 34 9.41 -3.23 -3.79
CA VAL A 34 8.12 -3.47 -3.15
C VAL A 34 7.03 -3.19 -4.18
N ASN A 35 6.36 -4.25 -4.64
CA ASN A 35 5.12 -4.10 -5.40
C ASN A 35 3.98 -3.84 -4.43
N VAL A 36 3.15 -2.85 -4.69
CA VAL A 36 2.17 -2.36 -3.73
C VAL A 36 0.75 -2.65 -4.21
N GLY A 37 0.04 -3.48 -3.45
CA GLY A 37 -1.37 -3.76 -3.70
C GLY A 37 -2.24 -2.53 -3.41
N ALA A 38 -3.19 -2.25 -4.31
CA ALA A 38 -4.15 -1.14 -4.18
C ALA A 38 -5.60 -1.62 -4.10
N SER A 39 -5.87 -2.88 -4.42
CA SER A 39 -7.18 -3.53 -4.34
C SER A 39 -7.00 -4.99 -3.90
N ILE A 40 -8.09 -5.70 -3.70
CA ILE A 40 -8.03 -7.15 -3.44
C ILE A 40 -7.40 -7.90 -4.63
N GLN A 41 -7.71 -7.46 -5.85
CA GLN A 41 -7.14 -8.11 -7.05
C GLN A 41 -5.64 -7.82 -7.17
N THR A 42 -5.23 -6.56 -7.11
CA THR A 42 -3.81 -6.18 -7.23
C THR A 42 -2.96 -6.70 -6.06
N THR A 43 -3.55 -6.88 -4.88
CA THR A 43 -2.90 -7.61 -3.77
C THR A 43 -2.64 -9.08 -4.14
N LYS A 44 -3.60 -9.78 -4.78
CA LYS A 44 -3.37 -11.16 -5.27
C LYS A 44 -2.26 -11.21 -6.32
N ASP A 45 -2.27 -10.26 -7.26
CA ASP A 45 -1.26 -10.17 -8.31
C ASP A 45 0.12 -9.89 -7.72
N THR A 46 0.20 -9.01 -6.72
CA THR A 46 1.43 -8.77 -5.92
C THR A 46 1.95 -10.06 -5.29
N LEU A 47 1.10 -10.89 -4.68
CA LEU A 47 1.50 -12.16 -4.09
C LEU A 47 2.05 -13.14 -5.15
N GLU A 48 1.49 -13.16 -6.36
CA GLU A 48 2.01 -13.97 -7.46
C GLU A 48 3.38 -13.46 -7.96
N LEU A 49 3.56 -12.14 -8.08
CA LEU A 49 4.86 -11.55 -8.40
C LEU A 49 5.93 -11.90 -7.35
N MET A 50 5.58 -11.83 -6.06
CA MET A 50 6.48 -12.23 -4.97
C MET A 50 6.92 -13.70 -5.08
N LYS A 51 6.04 -14.61 -5.49
CA LYS A 51 6.38 -16.03 -5.71
C LYS A 51 7.30 -16.22 -6.92
N LYS A 52 7.06 -15.47 -7.99
CA LYS A 52 7.75 -15.59 -9.26
C LYS A 52 9.16 -14.97 -9.24
N TYR A 53 9.34 -13.86 -8.51
CA TYR A 53 10.58 -13.09 -8.50
C TYR A 53 11.17 -12.98 -7.08
N PRO A 54 12.39 -13.50 -6.85
CA PRO A 54 13.02 -13.48 -5.51
C PRO A 54 13.24 -12.07 -4.96
N PHE A 55 13.47 -11.08 -5.82
CA PHE A 55 13.75 -9.69 -5.48
C PHE A 55 12.50 -8.82 -5.33
N VAL A 56 11.30 -9.37 -5.59
CA VAL A 56 10.04 -8.67 -5.39
C VAL A 56 9.50 -8.99 -4.00
N TYR A 57 9.27 -7.96 -3.22
CA TYR A 57 8.54 -7.94 -1.96
C TYR A 57 7.16 -7.35 -2.18
N GLY A 58 6.25 -7.47 -1.22
CA GLY A 58 4.89 -6.94 -1.35
C GLY A 58 4.48 -6.04 -0.19
N ALA A 59 3.65 -5.06 -0.51
CA ALA A 59 2.77 -4.43 0.45
C ALA A 59 1.33 -4.87 0.13
N VAL A 60 0.56 -5.18 1.17
CA VAL A 60 -0.82 -5.65 1.03
C VAL A 60 -1.78 -4.70 1.71
N GLY A 61 -2.82 -4.30 0.99
CA GLY A 61 -3.78 -3.31 1.47
C GLY A 61 -4.81 -2.95 0.41
N VAL A 62 -5.67 -2.00 0.74
CA VAL A 62 -6.67 -1.48 -0.18
C VAL A 62 -6.63 0.03 -0.16
N HIS A 63 -6.36 0.60 -1.34
CA HIS A 63 -6.33 2.02 -1.60
C HIS A 63 -7.69 2.67 -1.30
N PRO A 64 -7.73 3.93 -0.85
CA PRO A 64 -8.99 4.60 -0.54
C PRO A 64 -10.04 4.57 -1.66
N SER A 65 -9.64 4.63 -2.94
CA SER A 65 -10.57 4.53 -4.07
C SER A 65 -11.26 3.16 -4.20
N GLU A 66 -10.69 2.10 -3.62
CA GLU A 66 -11.17 0.72 -3.74
C GLU A 66 -11.86 0.21 -2.46
N THR A 67 -11.99 1.06 -1.44
CA THR A 67 -12.54 0.65 -0.14
C THR A 67 -14.00 0.22 -0.18
N ALA A 68 -14.75 0.56 -1.24
CA ALA A 68 -16.13 0.11 -1.44
C ALA A 68 -16.24 -1.42 -1.62
N GLU A 69 -15.18 -2.10 -2.08
CA GLU A 69 -15.18 -3.56 -2.21
C GLU A 69 -14.99 -4.29 -0.87
N LEU A 70 -14.44 -3.59 0.15
CA LEU A 70 -14.08 -4.20 1.40
C LEU A 70 -15.28 -4.62 2.26
N ASN A 71 -15.14 -5.77 2.87
CA ASN A 71 -16.02 -6.31 3.90
C ASN A 71 -15.18 -7.13 4.89
N ASP A 72 -15.79 -7.63 5.97
CA ASP A 72 -15.06 -8.35 7.00
C ASP A 72 -14.37 -9.62 6.48
N HIS A 73 -14.97 -10.33 5.53
CA HIS A 73 -14.37 -11.54 4.95
C HIS A 73 -13.09 -11.21 4.14
N LEU A 74 -13.13 -10.16 3.30
CA LEU A 74 -11.96 -9.72 2.53
C LEU A 74 -10.89 -9.11 3.45
N PHE A 75 -11.30 -8.45 4.51
CA PHE A 75 -10.36 -7.94 5.52
C PHE A 75 -9.67 -9.06 6.30
N ASP A 76 -10.38 -10.13 6.63
CA ASP A 76 -9.78 -11.33 7.25
C ASP A 76 -8.82 -12.04 6.28
N TRP A 77 -9.13 -12.03 4.99
CA TRP A 77 -8.20 -12.50 3.97
C TRP A 77 -6.93 -11.63 3.92
N LEU A 78 -7.04 -10.29 3.92
CA LEU A 78 -5.88 -9.38 4.00
C LEU A 78 -5.03 -9.67 5.25
N ARG A 79 -5.67 -9.90 6.41
CA ARG A 79 -4.98 -10.27 7.64
C ARG A 79 -4.19 -11.57 7.50
N HIS A 80 -4.74 -12.55 6.78
CA HIS A 80 -4.06 -13.81 6.53
C HIS A 80 -2.86 -13.65 5.62
N VAL A 81 -3.02 -12.97 4.47
CA VAL A 81 -1.93 -12.83 3.49
C VAL A 81 -0.83 -11.86 3.96
N SER A 82 -1.11 -10.99 4.92
CA SER A 82 -0.09 -10.15 5.54
C SER A 82 0.96 -10.93 6.37
N GLU A 83 0.74 -12.23 6.58
CA GLU A 83 1.70 -13.14 7.24
C GLU A 83 2.68 -13.80 6.28
N GLU A 84 2.54 -13.62 4.97
CA GLU A 84 3.48 -14.15 3.98
C GLU A 84 4.88 -13.53 4.16
N GLU A 85 5.92 -14.36 4.08
CA GLU A 85 7.31 -14.01 4.44
C GLU A 85 7.83 -12.75 3.74
N LYS A 86 7.40 -12.51 2.50
CA LYS A 86 7.86 -11.36 1.68
C LYS A 86 6.92 -10.17 1.72
N VAL A 87 5.86 -10.20 2.53
CA VAL A 87 5.04 -9.02 2.83
C VAL A 87 5.77 -8.16 3.85
N VAL A 88 6.07 -6.93 3.45
CA VAL A 88 6.94 -6.02 4.22
C VAL A 88 6.21 -4.77 4.71
N ALA A 89 4.97 -4.53 4.28
CA ALA A 89 4.17 -3.40 4.72
C ALA A 89 2.66 -3.66 4.55
N ILE A 90 1.84 -2.91 5.29
CA ILE A 90 0.42 -2.74 4.98
C ILE A 90 0.26 -1.48 4.14
N GLY A 91 -0.22 -1.63 2.94
CA GLY A 91 -0.35 -0.54 1.98
C GLY A 91 -0.72 -1.06 0.57
N GLU A 92 -1.24 -0.18 -0.25
CA GLU A 92 -1.42 1.25 -0.07
C GLU A 92 -2.75 1.53 0.65
N ILE A 93 -2.72 2.31 1.72
CA ILE A 93 -3.89 2.65 2.54
C ILE A 93 -3.97 4.16 2.75
N GLY A 94 -5.10 4.69 3.14
CA GLY A 94 -5.19 6.13 3.42
C GLY A 94 -6.46 6.79 2.96
N LEU A 95 -6.35 8.02 2.43
CA LEU A 95 -7.48 8.84 2.01
C LEU A 95 -7.23 9.51 0.65
N ASP A 96 -8.25 9.51 -0.21
CA ASP A 96 -8.26 10.22 -1.49
C ASP A 96 -9.60 10.93 -1.67
N TYR A 97 -9.58 12.27 -1.57
CA TYR A 97 -10.77 13.10 -1.75
C TYR A 97 -10.82 13.80 -3.11
N HIS A 98 -9.92 13.42 -4.01
CA HIS A 98 -9.93 13.92 -5.39
C HIS A 98 -11.15 13.42 -6.18
N TRP A 99 -11.64 12.25 -5.83
CA TRP A 99 -12.81 11.61 -6.42
C TRP A 99 -14.02 11.68 -5.48
N ASP A 100 -15.22 11.74 -6.04
CA ASP A 100 -16.47 11.82 -5.25
C ASP A 100 -16.78 10.51 -4.50
N GLU A 101 -16.24 9.40 -4.94
CA GLU A 101 -16.46 8.07 -4.34
C GLU A 101 -15.12 7.30 -4.21
N PRO A 102 -15.03 6.39 -3.22
CA PRO A 102 -15.99 6.13 -2.13
C PRO A 102 -16.13 7.29 -1.15
N GLU A 103 -17.27 7.36 -0.47
CA GLU A 103 -17.56 8.38 0.54
C GLU A 103 -16.42 8.51 1.56
N PRO A 104 -16.03 9.74 1.98
CA PRO A 104 -14.93 9.98 2.91
C PRO A 104 -15.03 9.19 4.22
N GLU A 105 -16.21 9.04 4.79
CA GLU A 105 -16.40 8.30 6.04
C GLU A 105 -16.12 6.79 5.87
N LEU A 106 -16.41 6.22 4.71
CA LEU A 106 -16.05 4.84 4.41
C LEU A 106 -14.53 4.67 4.27
N GLN A 107 -13.87 5.59 3.56
CA GLN A 107 -12.41 5.61 3.43
C GLN A 107 -11.74 5.71 4.81
N LYS A 108 -12.21 6.64 5.68
CA LYS A 108 -11.69 6.80 7.06
C LYS A 108 -11.84 5.53 7.88
N ALA A 109 -13.02 4.90 7.84
CA ALA A 109 -13.27 3.68 8.59
C ALA A 109 -12.30 2.56 8.20
N TRP A 110 -12.07 2.37 6.91
CA TRP A 110 -11.13 1.36 6.42
C TRP A 110 -9.66 1.75 6.64
N PHE A 111 -9.31 3.03 6.59
CA PHE A 111 -7.97 3.49 6.92
C PHE A 111 -7.61 3.15 8.38
N VAL A 112 -8.50 3.45 9.33
CA VAL A 112 -8.33 3.09 10.75
C VAL A 112 -8.17 1.58 10.93
N ARG A 113 -9.02 0.78 10.27
CA ARG A 113 -8.94 -0.68 10.37
C ARG A 113 -7.61 -1.23 9.83
N GLN A 114 -7.13 -0.70 8.72
CA GLN A 114 -5.87 -1.12 8.10
C GLN A 114 -4.64 -0.66 8.93
N LEU A 115 -4.69 0.51 9.57
CA LEU A 115 -3.69 0.91 10.59
C LEU A 115 -3.68 -0.07 11.78
N GLY A 116 -4.85 -0.50 12.23
CA GLY A 116 -4.99 -1.53 13.27
C GLY A 116 -4.36 -2.86 12.86
N LEU A 117 -4.54 -3.27 11.60
CA LEU A 117 -3.92 -4.47 11.03
C LEU A 117 -2.38 -4.34 11.01
N ALA A 118 -1.86 -3.20 10.58
CA ALA A 118 -0.41 -2.96 10.56
C ALA A 118 0.19 -3.08 11.97
N ARG A 119 -0.48 -2.53 12.98
CA ARG A 119 -0.07 -2.65 14.38
C ARG A 119 -0.14 -4.12 14.87
N GLU A 120 -1.21 -4.85 14.54
CA GLU A 120 -1.37 -6.27 14.87
C GLU A 120 -0.20 -7.10 14.32
N LYS A 121 0.16 -6.85 13.06
CA LYS A 121 1.20 -7.59 12.33
C LYS A 121 2.61 -7.05 12.55
N LYS A 122 2.75 -5.90 13.21
CA LYS A 122 4.03 -5.18 13.40
C LYS A 122 4.72 -4.86 12.07
N LEU A 123 3.93 -4.50 11.07
CA LEU A 123 4.40 -4.08 9.76
C LEU A 123 4.28 -2.57 9.63
N PRO A 124 5.22 -1.88 8.97
CA PRO A 124 5.10 -0.48 8.63
C PRO A 124 3.97 -0.26 7.63
N VAL A 125 3.57 1.00 7.44
CA VAL A 125 2.51 1.36 6.50
C VAL A 125 3.03 2.17 5.32
N ILE A 126 2.35 2.02 4.17
CA ILE A 126 2.48 2.91 3.02
C ILE A 126 1.17 3.67 2.91
N ILE A 127 1.22 4.99 3.14
CA ILE A 127 0.04 5.84 3.21
C ILE A 127 -0.09 6.68 1.95
N HIS A 128 -1.25 6.58 1.30
CA HIS A 128 -1.74 7.48 0.29
C HIS A 128 -2.51 8.64 0.93
N SER A 129 -2.26 9.86 0.45
CA SER A 129 -3.07 11.01 0.87
C SER A 129 -3.17 12.01 -0.27
N ARG A 130 -4.40 12.23 -0.76
CA ARG A 130 -4.69 13.20 -1.83
C ARG A 130 -5.92 14.03 -1.48
N ASP A 131 -5.75 15.36 -1.48
CA ASP A 131 -6.78 16.34 -1.08
C ASP A 131 -7.40 16.10 0.31
N ALA A 132 -6.71 15.32 1.17
CA ALA A 132 -7.18 14.82 2.46
C ALA A 132 -6.21 15.10 3.63
N ALA A 133 -5.33 16.10 3.49
CA ALA A 133 -4.21 16.36 4.40
C ALA A 133 -4.60 16.36 5.88
N LYS A 134 -5.66 17.13 6.22
CA LYS A 134 -6.09 17.28 7.61
C LYS A 134 -6.58 15.97 8.21
N ASP A 135 -7.49 15.28 7.52
CA ASP A 135 -8.09 14.04 8.03
C ASP A 135 -7.05 12.91 8.10
N THR A 136 -6.14 12.85 7.13
CA THR A 136 -5.00 11.90 7.16
C THR A 136 -4.17 12.12 8.42
N LEU A 137 -3.77 13.37 8.70
CA LEU A 137 -2.96 13.70 9.88
C LEU A 137 -3.70 13.43 11.18
N ASP A 138 -4.99 13.80 11.25
CA ASP A 138 -5.81 13.62 12.45
C ASP A 138 -5.98 12.11 12.76
N ILE A 139 -6.23 11.27 11.76
CA ILE A 139 -6.32 9.81 11.93
C ILE A 139 -4.97 9.22 12.33
N MET A 140 -3.88 9.60 11.67
CA MET A 140 -2.55 9.12 12.03
C MET A 140 -2.21 9.42 13.48
N LYS A 141 -2.54 10.62 13.97
CA LYS A 141 -2.33 11.00 15.38
C LYS A 141 -3.24 10.23 16.33
N ALA A 142 -4.53 10.11 16.00
CA ALA A 142 -5.49 9.37 16.82
C ALA A 142 -5.13 7.88 16.97
N GLU A 143 -4.58 7.31 15.90
CA GLU A 143 -4.15 5.91 15.85
C GLU A 143 -2.67 5.71 16.27
N ASN A 144 -1.96 6.73 16.74
CA ASN A 144 -0.54 6.67 17.10
C ASN A 144 0.31 6.01 15.97
N ALA A 145 0.16 6.47 14.74
CA ALA A 145 0.83 5.87 13.58
C ALA A 145 2.37 5.98 13.67
N GLU A 146 2.92 6.91 14.44
CA GLU A 146 4.35 7.00 14.72
C GLU A 146 4.92 5.74 15.39
N GLU A 147 4.11 5.00 16.16
CA GLU A 147 4.53 3.74 16.78
C GLU A 147 4.56 2.58 15.76
N ILE A 148 3.78 2.68 14.69
CA ILE A 148 3.76 1.69 13.61
C ILE A 148 4.95 1.94 12.68
N GLY A 149 5.21 3.20 12.33
CA GLY A 149 6.19 3.62 11.34
C GLY A 149 5.72 3.39 9.90
N GLY A 150 6.43 3.96 8.95
CA GLY A 150 6.09 3.83 7.52
C GLY A 150 6.45 5.05 6.71
N VAL A 151 5.80 5.19 5.56
CA VAL A 151 5.98 6.31 4.65
C VAL A 151 4.63 6.89 4.22
N ILE A 152 4.58 8.19 4.02
CA ILE A 152 3.51 8.84 3.25
C ILE A 152 4.07 8.95 1.84
N HIS A 153 3.54 8.14 0.94
CA HIS A 153 4.00 8.05 -0.44
C HIS A 153 3.61 9.32 -1.22
N CYS A 154 4.45 9.73 -2.17
CA CYS A 154 4.22 10.89 -3.04
C CYS A 154 3.80 12.15 -2.28
N PHE A 155 4.42 12.42 -1.12
CA PHE A 155 4.05 13.53 -0.24
C PHE A 155 4.12 14.87 -0.97
N SER A 156 2.98 15.55 -1.12
CA SER A 156 2.83 16.80 -1.87
C SER A 156 2.32 17.98 -1.03
N TYR A 157 2.23 17.83 0.29
CA TYR A 157 1.72 18.85 1.19
C TYR A 157 2.81 19.80 1.71
N SER A 158 2.46 20.63 2.71
CA SER A 158 3.35 21.65 3.20
C SER A 158 4.47 21.11 4.11
N LEU A 159 5.53 21.93 4.27
CA LEU A 159 6.62 21.63 5.21
C LEU A 159 6.12 21.53 6.67
N GLU A 160 5.09 22.31 7.02
CA GLU A 160 4.49 22.29 8.36
C GLU A 160 3.85 20.94 8.66
N MET A 161 3.21 20.31 7.65
CA MET A 161 2.63 18.98 7.79
C MET A 161 3.70 17.88 7.83
N ALA A 162 4.85 18.11 7.20
CA ALA A 162 5.95 17.14 7.19
C ALA A 162 6.76 17.11 8.51
N LYS A 163 6.55 18.07 9.42
CA LYS A 163 7.19 18.18 10.73
C LYS A 163 6.31 17.64 11.85
#